data_7cc1d0b0a259eaaa1ee441d2494a632d
#
_entry.id   7cc1d0b0a259eaaa1ee441d2494a632d
#
_cell.length_a   1.000
_cell.length_b   1.000
_cell.length_c   1.000
_cell.angle_alpha   90.00
_cell.angle_beta   90.00
_cell.angle_gamma   90.00
#
_symmetry.space_group_name_H-M   'P 1'
#
loop_
_entity.id
_entity.type
_entity.pdbx_description
1 polymer ?
#
loop_
_entity_poly.entity_id
_entity_poly.type
_entity_poly.pdbx_seq_one_letter_code
_entity_poly.pdbx_strand_id
1 'polypeptide(L)'
;MHIDTQEGFDLRRVAVGDELPAASHGPLRIEHFCRYMFACGVPGPVRDGGDVHYDMWAAARAGFNDVFDMGAWRTALFIELAENQWGGPRARVTRIRNRYGGMVYRDDTLRFCGQVIGKETADDGSVVIDVQIWNETGSESPVTTGEMTIRIPADG
;
A
#
# COMPACT_ATOMS: atom_id res chain seq x y z
N MET A 1 8.89 -3.55 -5.84
CA MET A 1 9.03 -2.84 -4.54
C MET A 1 10.42 -3.13 -4.03
N HIS A 2 11.18 -2.11 -3.61
CA HIS A 2 12.43 -2.31 -2.87
C HIS A 2 12.07 -2.18 -1.39
N ILE A 3 12.43 -3.18 -0.61
CA ILE A 3 12.07 -3.24 0.80
C ILE A 3 13.36 -3.27 1.57
N ASP A 4 13.46 -2.42 2.59
CA ASP A 4 14.50 -2.51 3.60
C ASP A 4 14.17 -3.71 4.50
N THR A 5 14.44 -4.93 3.97
CA THR A 5 14.22 -6.16 4.72
C THR A 5 15.17 -6.16 5.91
N GLN A 6 14.65 -6.03 7.11
CA GLN A 6 15.37 -6.41 8.30
C GLN A 6 15.46 -7.93 8.32
N GLU A 7 16.67 -8.45 8.13
CA GLU A 7 16.93 -9.88 8.25
C GLU A 7 16.48 -10.36 9.64
N GLY A 8 15.59 -11.36 9.67
CA GLY A 8 15.03 -11.89 10.93
C GLY A 8 13.83 -11.15 11.51
N PHE A 9 13.19 -10.23 10.77
CA PHE A 9 11.94 -9.63 11.22
C PHE A 9 10.83 -10.68 11.30
N ASP A 10 10.11 -10.69 12.44
CA ASP A 10 8.99 -11.60 12.70
C ASP A 10 7.85 -10.81 13.34
N LEU A 11 6.79 -10.59 12.58
CA LEU A 11 5.61 -9.83 13.02
C LEU A 11 4.94 -10.45 14.27
N ARG A 12 5.14 -11.73 14.56
CA ARG A 12 4.64 -12.36 15.78
C ARG A 12 5.32 -11.86 17.05
N ARG A 13 6.53 -11.29 16.94
CA ARG A 13 7.34 -10.84 18.09
C ARG A 13 7.20 -9.36 18.41
N VAL A 14 6.52 -8.59 17.55
CA VAL A 14 6.33 -7.15 17.77
C VAL A 14 5.45 -6.88 19.01
N ALA A 15 5.64 -5.72 19.60
CA ALA A 15 4.82 -5.17 20.66
C ALA A 15 3.97 -3.98 20.15
N VAL A 16 2.92 -3.64 20.87
CA VAL A 16 2.16 -2.42 20.61
C VAL A 16 3.09 -1.21 20.76
N GLY A 17 3.09 -0.33 19.76
CA GLY A 17 3.96 0.83 19.65
C GLY A 17 5.17 0.63 18.74
N ASP A 18 5.51 -0.62 18.38
CA ASP A 18 6.63 -0.89 17.47
C ASP A 18 6.33 -0.38 16.07
N GLU A 19 7.34 0.22 15.44
CA GLU A 19 7.32 0.54 14.02
C GLU A 19 7.69 -0.69 13.19
N LEU A 20 6.98 -0.89 12.08
CA LEU A 20 7.26 -1.98 11.14
C LEU A 20 8.32 -1.54 10.11
N PRO A 21 9.09 -2.48 9.56
CA PRO A 21 10.06 -2.17 8.51
C PRO A 21 9.40 -1.43 7.35
N ALA A 22 9.90 -0.23 7.05
CA ALA A 22 9.38 0.56 5.95
C ALA A 22 9.77 -0.04 4.60
N ALA A 23 8.94 0.22 3.59
CA ALA A 23 9.20 -0.18 2.22
C ALA A 23 9.08 1.01 1.27
N SER A 24 9.84 1.00 0.18
CA SER A 24 9.77 2.03 -0.85
C SER A 24 9.39 1.45 -2.20
N HIS A 25 8.55 2.17 -2.95
CA HIS A 25 8.16 1.82 -4.30
C HIS A 25 8.23 3.05 -5.20
N GLY A 26 9.15 3.02 -6.16
CA GLY A 26 9.37 4.15 -7.06
C GLY A 26 10.76 4.11 -7.71
N PRO A 27 11.11 5.11 -8.54
CA PRO A 27 10.19 6.15 -9.01
C PRO A 27 9.03 5.56 -9.80
N LEU A 28 7.84 6.12 -9.60
CA LEU A 28 6.61 5.64 -10.24
C LEU A 28 6.59 6.00 -11.73
N ARG A 29 6.06 5.12 -12.55
CA ARG A 29 5.97 5.30 -14.00
C ARG A 29 4.56 5.01 -14.48
N ILE A 30 4.20 5.55 -15.64
CA ILE A 30 2.89 5.31 -16.28
C ILE A 30 2.60 3.81 -16.41
N GLU A 31 3.63 3.00 -16.70
CA GLU A 31 3.49 1.56 -16.83
C GLU A 31 2.98 0.88 -15.55
N HIS A 32 3.35 1.40 -14.37
CA HIS A 32 2.83 0.89 -13.10
C HIS A 32 1.33 1.15 -12.98
N PHE A 33 0.88 2.35 -13.33
CA PHE A 33 -0.54 2.73 -13.31
C PHE A 33 -1.34 1.90 -14.32
N CYS A 34 -0.86 1.80 -15.56
CA CYS A 34 -1.49 0.99 -16.59
C CYS A 34 -1.62 -0.48 -16.17
N ARG A 35 -0.56 -1.09 -15.65
CA ARG A 35 -0.59 -2.51 -15.22
C ARG A 35 -1.66 -2.76 -14.15
N TYR A 36 -1.76 -1.87 -13.17
CA TYR A 36 -2.79 -2.00 -12.14
C TYR A 36 -4.21 -1.86 -12.71
N MET A 37 -4.44 -0.86 -13.57
CA MET A 37 -5.73 -0.66 -14.23
C MET A 37 -6.15 -1.88 -15.06
N PHE A 38 -5.23 -2.43 -15.84
CA PHE A 38 -5.50 -3.65 -16.63
C PHE A 38 -5.79 -4.86 -15.73
N ALA A 39 -5.05 -5.02 -14.63
CA ALA A 39 -5.29 -6.10 -13.68
C ALA A 39 -6.67 -6.00 -13.00
N CYS A 40 -7.17 -4.78 -12.78
CA CYS A 40 -8.51 -4.53 -12.25
C CYS A 40 -9.65 -4.65 -13.29
N GLY A 41 -9.34 -4.98 -14.55
CA GLY A 41 -10.33 -5.06 -15.62
C GLY A 41 -10.91 -3.70 -16.01
N VAL A 42 -10.26 -2.60 -15.65
CA VAL A 42 -10.65 -1.27 -16.12
C VAL A 42 -10.38 -1.22 -17.63
N PRO A 43 -11.39 -0.97 -18.47
CA PRO A 43 -11.18 -0.97 -19.91
C PRO A 43 -10.09 0.03 -20.27
N GLY A 44 -9.17 -0.47 -21.11
CA GLY A 44 -8.06 0.31 -21.62
C GLY A 44 -8.46 1.56 -22.39
N PRO A 45 -7.54 2.19 -23.10
CA PRO A 45 -7.47 3.61 -23.45
C PRO A 45 -8.54 4.14 -24.41
N VAL A 46 -9.62 3.46 -24.63
CA VAL A 46 -10.63 3.86 -25.64
C VAL A 46 -11.83 4.53 -24.98
N ARG A 47 -11.57 5.50 -24.12
CA ARG A 47 -12.58 6.52 -23.86
C ARG A 47 -12.25 7.75 -24.70
N ASP A 48 -13.21 8.30 -25.40
CA ASP A 48 -13.10 9.63 -25.99
C ASP A 48 -12.65 10.61 -24.93
N GLY A 49 -11.40 11.10 -25.03
CA GLY A 49 -10.84 12.03 -24.06
C GLY A 49 -9.73 11.51 -23.15
N GLY A 50 -9.36 10.22 -23.23
CA GLY A 50 -8.27 9.65 -22.41
C GLY A 50 -8.65 9.43 -20.93
N ASP A 51 -7.67 8.97 -20.15
CA ASP A 51 -7.84 8.76 -18.70
C ASP A 51 -6.70 9.47 -17.94
N VAL A 52 -7.04 10.15 -16.86
CA VAL A 52 -6.11 10.96 -16.06
C VAL A 52 -4.96 10.17 -15.43
N HIS A 53 -5.09 8.85 -15.35
CA HIS A 53 -4.08 7.99 -14.76
C HIS A 53 -2.96 7.58 -15.72
N TYR A 54 -3.13 7.75 -17.03
CA TYR A 54 -2.09 7.40 -18.02
C TYR A 54 -2.01 8.35 -19.23
N ASP A 55 -2.98 9.23 -19.43
CA ASP A 55 -2.98 10.21 -20.52
C ASP A 55 -2.69 11.62 -19.97
N MET A 56 -1.49 12.13 -20.23
CA MET A 56 -1.05 13.44 -19.76
C MET A 56 -1.94 14.57 -20.29
N TRP A 57 -2.52 14.45 -21.49
CA TRP A 57 -3.44 15.44 -22.04
C TRP A 57 -4.78 15.43 -21.31
N ALA A 58 -5.28 14.22 -20.96
CA ALA A 58 -6.48 14.08 -20.16
C ALA A 58 -6.27 14.67 -18.75
N ALA A 59 -5.15 14.37 -18.11
CA ALA A 59 -4.78 14.91 -16.80
C ALA A 59 -4.71 16.45 -16.84
N ALA A 60 -4.02 17.02 -17.82
CA ALA A 60 -3.89 18.47 -17.99
C ALA A 60 -5.25 19.15 -18.23
N ARG A 61 -6.13 18.56 -19.08
CA ARG A 61 -7.48 19.09 -19.31
C ARG A 61 -8.34 19.05 -18.05
N ALA A 62 -8.12 18.08 -17.19
CA ALA A 62 -8.80 17.95 -15.90
C ALA A 62 -8.21 18.83 -14.78
N GLY A 63 -7.14 19.57 -15.08
CA GLY A 63 -6.49 20.51 -14.14
C GLY A 63 -5.43 19.87 -13.24
N PHE A 64 -4.97 18.65 -13.54
CA PHE A 64 -3.87 17.99 -12.82
C PHE A 64 -2.52 18.34 -13.44
N ASN A 65 -1.47 18.35 -12.61
CA ASN A 65 -0.11 18.66 -13.04
C ASN A 65 0.51 17.56 -13.90
N ASP A 66 0.15 16.31 -13.67
CA ASP A 66 0.61 15.13 -14.40
C ASP A 66 -0.38 13.98 -14.21
N VAL A 67 -0.10 12.81 -14.81
CA VAL A 67 -0.78 11.56 -14.51
C VAL A 67 -0.47 11.11 -13.08
N PHE A 68 -1.44 10.48 -12.45
CA PHE A 68 -1.34 10.07 -11.05
C PHE A 68 -1.93 8.68 -10.83
N ASP A 69 -1.61 8.07 -9.70
CA ASP A 69 -2.03 6.73 -9.37
C ASP A 69 -3.53 6.61 -9.06
N MET A 70 -4.04 5.40 -9.12
CA MET A 70 -5.33 5.05 -8.52
C MET A 70 -5.11 4.75 -7.02
N GLY A 71 -5.80 5.46 -6.13
CA GLY A 71 -5.63 5.26 -4.68
C GLY A 71 -5.81 3.80 -4.24
N ALA A 72 -6.71 3.04 -4.88
CA ALA A 72 -6.89 1.63 -4.61
C ALA A 72 -5.62 0.78 -4.86
N TRP A 73 -4.73 1.21 -5.75
CA TRP A 73 -3.44 0.56 -5.95
C TRP A 73 -2.55 0.65 -4.70
N ARG A 74 -2.54 1.78 -4.01
CA ARG A 74 -1.81 1.92 -2.72
C ARG A 74 -2.33 0.92 -1.69
N THR A 75 -3.65 0.67 -1.66
CA THR A 75 -4.24 -0.36 -0.80
C THR A 75 -3.71 -1.76 -1.16
N ALA A 76 -3.65 -2.10 -2.45
CA ALA A 76 -3.11 -3.38 -2.90
C ALA A 76 -1.63 -3.54 -2.52
N LEU A 77 -0.82 -2.48 -2.63
CA LEU A 77 0.58 -2.49 -2.23
C LEU A 77 0.75 -2.67 -0.71
N PHE A 78 -0.13 -2.08 0.12
CA PHE A 78 -0.14 -2.35 1.56
C PHE A 78 -0.46 -3.80 1.89
N ILE A 79 -1.44 -4.40 1.20
CA ILE A 79 -1.78 -5.82 1.39
C ILE A 79 -0.59 -6.70 0.98
N GLU A 80 0.03 -6.42 -0.17
CA GLU A 80 1.23 -7.13 -0.62
C GLU A 80 2.37 -7.03 0.40
N LEU A 81 2.63 -5.83 0.94
CA LEU A 81 3.65 -5.60 1.95
C LEU A 81 3.35 -6.41 3.23
N ALA A 82 2.10 -6.37 3.70
CA ALA A 82 1.70 -7.06 4.91
C ALA A 82 1.80 -8.58 4.79
N GLU A 83 1.33 -9.16 3.67
CA GLU A 83 1.26 -10.60 3.49
C GLU A 83 2.60 -11.21 3.06
N ASN A 84 3.45 -10.48 2.34
CA ASN A 84 4.71 -11.04 1.83
C ASN A 84 5.93 -10.66 2.66
N GLN A 85 5.89 -9.50 3.34
CA GLN A 85 7.08 -8.97 4.00
C GLN A 85 6.95 -8.93 5.53
N TRP A 86 5.89 -8.29 6.04
CA TRP A 86 5.72 -8.18 7.49
C TRP A 86 5.31 -9.50 8.12
N GLY A 87 4.26 -10.13 7.59
CA GLY A 87 3.68 -11.34 8.17
C GLY A 87 4.11 -12.65 7.52
N GLY A 88 4.75 -12.55 6.35
CA GLY A 88 5.17 -13.70 5.56
C GLY A 88 4.01 -14.46 4.89
N PRO A 89 4.29 -15.56 4.20
CA PRO A 89 3.35 -16.21 3.27
C PRO A 89 2.10 -16.80 3.91
N ARG A 90 2.09 -16.94 5.23
CA ARG A 90 0.92 -17.43 6.00
C ARG A 90 0.04 -16.29 6.54
N ALA A 91 0.53 -15.06 6.55
CA ALA A 91 -0.23 -13.91 7.01
C ALA A 91 -1.36 -13.56 6.03
N ARG A 92 -2.47 -13.06 6.54
CA ARG A 92 -3.57 -12.55 5.74
C ARG A 92 -4.08 -11.25 6.31
N VAL A 93 -4.29 -10.28 5.43
CA VAL A 93 -5.01 -9.06 5.76
C VAL A 93 -6.50 -9.38 5.81
N THR A 94 -7.09 -9.29 6.99
CA THR A 94 -8.52 -9.57 7.20
C THR A 94 -9.38 -8.33 7.14
N ARG A 95 -8.78 -7.17 7.35
CA ARG A 95 -9.45 -5.87 7.27
C ARG A 95 -8.44 -4.79 6.88
N ILE A 96 -8.87 -3.85 6.03
CA ILE A 96 -8.12 -2.63 5.73
C ILE A 96 -9.09 -1.48 5.50
N ARG A 97 -8.77 -0.29 6.03
CA ARG A 97 -9.49 0.96 5.82
C ARG A 97 -8.48 2.06 5.55
N ASN A 98 -8.61 2.70 4.40
CA ASN A 98 -7.73 3.78 3.98
C ASN A 98 -8.49 5.05 3.69
N ARG A 99 -7.82 6.17 3.93
CA ARG A 99 -8.18 7.49 3.44
C ARG A 99 -7.05 7.99 2.53
N TYR A 100 -7.39 8.35 1.31
CA TYR A 100 -6.46 8.97 0.36
C TYR A 100 -6.55 10.48 0.53
N GLY A 101 -5.48 11.09 1.05
CA GLY A 101 -5.43 12.52 1.38
C GLY A 101 -4.63 13.36 0.39
N GLY A 102 -3.77 12.72 -0.41
CA GLY A 102 -2.90 13.38 -1.37
C GLY A 102 -2.81 12.66 -2.71
N MET A 103 -2.41 13.41 -3.73
CA MET A 103 -2.11 12.88 -5.06
C MET A 103 -0.72 12.25 -5.06
N VAL A 104 -0.55 11.23 -5.88
CA VAL A 104 0.74 10.55 -6.11
C VAL A 104 0.97 10.55 -7.60
N TYR A 105 1.93 11.30 -8.04
CA TYR A 105 2.21 11.54 -9.45
C TYR A 105 3.26 10.59 -10.01
N ARG A 106 3.41 10.60 -11.30
CA ARG A 106 4.57 10.00 -11.96
C ARG A 106 5.86 10.58 -11.38
N ASP A 107 6.89 9.75 -11.32
CA ASP A 107 8.23 10.02 -10.76
C ASP A 107 8.29 10.16 -9.23
N ASP A 108 7.15 10.20 -8.52
CA ASP A 108 7.15 10.08 -7.06
C ASP A 108 7.71 8.73 -6.60
N THR A 109 8.21 8.70 -5.39
CA THR A 109 8.53 7.47 -4.67
C THR A 109 7.66 7.39 -3.43
N LEU A 110 6.88 6.32 -3.31
CA LEU A 110 6.06 6.02 -2.14
C LEU A 110 6.89 5.30 -1.09
N ARG A 111 6.90 5.83 0.12
CA ARG A 111 7.40 5.15 1.31
C ARG A 111 6.22 4.65 2.13
N PHE A 112 6.15 3.35 2.37
CA PHE A 112 5.12 2.66 3.13
C PHE A 112 5.60 2.44 4.54
N CYS A 113 4.79 2.82 5.52
CA CYS A 113 5.10 2.73 6.93
C CYS A 113 3.94 2.08 7.70
N GLY A 114 4.25 1.51 8.85
CA GLY A 114 3.26 0.95 9.77
C GLY A 114 3.72 1.00 11.21
N GLN A 115 2.76 1.13 12.14
CA GLN A 115 2.98 1.03 13.57
C GLN A 115 1.95 0.10 14.18
N VAL A 116 2.37 -0.80 15.04
CA VAL A 116 1.49 -1.72 15.76
C VAL A 116 0.65 -0.95 16.77
N ILE A 117 -0.67 -1.01 16.64
CA ILE A 117 -1.62 -0.34 17.56
C ILE A 117 -2.43 -1.33 18.39
N GLY A 118 -2.41 -2.61 18.05
CA GLY A 118 -3.07 -3.68 18.78
C GLY A 118 -2.47 -5.04 18.47
N LYS A 119 -2.50 -5.94 19.46
CA LYS A 119 -2.06 -7.33 19.29
C LYS A 119 -2.80 -8.23 20.26
N GLU A 120 -3.33 -9.33 19.73
CA GLU A 120 -4.00 -10.36 20.54
C GLU A 120 -3.72 -11.75 20.01
N THR A 121 -3.95 -12.76 20.84
CA THR A 121 -3.98 -14.17 20.41
C THR A 121 -5.42 -14.63 20.44
N ALA A 122 -5.93 -15.07 19.31
CA ALA A 122 -7.29 -15.60 19.18
C ALA A 122 -7.39 -17.03 19.75
N ASP A 123 -8.62 -17.51 20.00
CA ASP A 123 -8.90 -18.83 20.60
C ASP A 123 -8.30 -20.00 19.81
N ASP A 124 -8.12 -19.84 18.50
CA ASP A 124 -7.49 -20.84 17.62
C ASP A 124 -5.96 -20.77 17.60
N GLY A 125 -5.36 -19.94 18.49
CA GLY A 125 -3.93 -19.73 18.59
C GLY A 125 -3.34 -18.84 17.51
N SER A 126 -4.13 -18.28 16.60
CA SER A 126 -3.63 -17.29 15.64
C SER A 126 -3.31 -15.98 16.32
N VAL A 127 -2.30 -15.28 15.81
CA VAL A 127 -1.95 -13.91 16.24
C VAL A 127 -2.68 -12.92 15.35
N VAL A 128 -3.39 -11.98 15.97
CA VAL A 128 -4.09 -10.89 15.29
C VAL A 128 -3.40 -9.57 15.67
N ILE A 129 -3.03 -8.80 14.66
CA ILE A 129 -2.26 -7.57 14.83
C ILE A 129 -2.96 -6.45 14.10
N ASP A 130 -3.29 -5.38 14.84
CA ASP A 130 -3.79 -4.15 14.26
C ASP A 130 -2.63 -3.18 14.04
N VAL A 131 -2.56 -2.62 12.84
CA VAL A 131 -1.49 -1.75 12.38
C VAL A 131 -2.09 -0.45 11.88
N GLN A 132 -1.62 0.67 12.41
CA GLN A 132 -1.79 1.97 11.76
C GLN A 132 -0.84 2.03 10.57
N ILE A 133 -1.36 2.35 9.39
CA ILE A 133 -0.58 2.39 8.15
C ILE A 133 -0.65 3.79 7.52
N TRP A 134 0.47 4.19 6.91
CA TRP A 134 0.52 5.40 6.10
C TRP A 134 1.57 5.29 5.02
N ASN A 135 1.42 6.10 3.97
CA ASN A 135 2.49 6.28 3.01
C ASN A 135 2.72 7.77 2.71
N GLU A 136 3.94 8.05 2.31
CA GLU A 136 4.48 9.37 2.06
C GLU A 136 5.11 9.42 0.67
N THR A 137 5.10 10.61 0.06
CA THR A 137 5.99 10.99 -1.02
C THR A 137 7.01 11.99 -0.47
N GLY A 138 8.15 12.17 -1.11
CA GLY A 138 9.30 12.87 -0.54
C GLY A 138 9.09 14.31 -0.04
N SER A 139 7.98 14.96 -0.36
CA SER A 139 7.73 16.37 0.01
C SER A 139 6.46 16.60 0.84
N GLU A 140 5.54 15.68 0.86
CA GLU A 140 4.26 15.83 1.57
C GLU A 140 3.96 14.58 2.40
N SER A 141 3.54 14.78 3.60
CA SER A 141 3.14 13.71 4.49
C SER A 141 1.67 13.76 4.82
N PRO A 142 1.12 12.64 5.22
CA PRO A 142 1.08 11.39 4.48
C PRO A 142 0.01 11.47 3.37
N VAL A 143 0.26 10.89 2.22
CA VAL A 143 -0.70 10.87 1.08
C VAL A 143 -1.79 9.81 1.23
N THR A 144 -1.56 8.82 2.07
CA THR A 144 -2.57 7.85 2.53
C THR A 144 -2.39 7.59 4.01
N THR A 145 -3.49 7.44 4.73
CA THR A 145 -3.51 6.98 6.13
C THR A 145 -4.59 5.92 6.30
N GLY A 146 -4.41 5.02 7.27
CA GLY A 146 -5.41 3.99 7.50
C GLY A 146 -5.06 3.04 8.62
N GLU A 147 -5.86 2.01 8.73
CA GLU A 147 -5.68 0.90 9.66
C GLU A 147 -5.85 -0.43 8.93
N MET A 148 -5.10 -1.41 9.37
CA MET A 148 -5.11 -2.75 8.82
C MET A 148 -5.03 -3.80 9.93
N THR A 149 -5.82 -4.86 9.80
CA THR A 149 -5.73 -6.04 10.67
C THR A 149 -5.08 -7.19 9.92
N ILE A 150 -4.00 -7.72 10.47
CA ILE A 150 -3.25 -8.85 9.93
C ILE A 150 -3.46 -10.04 10.85
N ARG A 151 -3.82 -11.19 10.29
CA ARG A 151 -3.94 -12.46 11.01
C ARG A 151 -2.85 -13.42 10.55
N ILE A 152 -2.14 -14.01 11.51
CA ILE A 152 -1.11 -15.03 11.29
C ILE A 152 -1.58 -16.31 11.98
N PRO A 153 -1.84 -17.40 11.23
CA PRO A 153 -2.29 -18.67 11.82
C PRO A 153 -1.29 -19.21 12.85
N ALA A 154 -1.77 -19.97 13.83
CA ALA A 154 -0.90 -20.71 14.74
C ALA A 154 0.08 -21.60 13.96
N ASP A 155 1.25 -21.88 14.55
CA ASP A 155 2.16 -22.87 14.01
C ASP A 155 1.51 -24.24 14.18
N GLY A 156 1.28 -24.92 13.07
CA GLY A 156 0.74 -26.27 13.04
C GLY A 156 1.80 -27.32 13.31
#